data_9869297b76b67911112acff92351b411
#
_entry.id   9869297b76b67911112acff92351b411
#
_cell.length_a   1.000
_cell.length_b   1.000
_cell.length_c   1.000
_cell.angle_alpha   90.00
_cell.angle_beta   90.00
_cell.angle_gamma   90.00
#
_symmetry.space_group_name_H-M   'P 1'
#
loop_
_entity.id
_entity.type
_entity.pdbx_description
1 polymer ?
#
loop_
_entity_poly.entity_id
_entity_poly.type
_entity_poly.pdbx_seq_one_letter_code
_entity_poly.pdbx_strand_id
1 'polypeptide(L)'
;MHALLDAYFNNVHPIRVFAFEHKPSFVRMLDEGQLTDPSDQALLHIMCALGAKFYALEWSESFAPLSKDLIQSAGMQWAKTAEEMFFADYSTISITKLKVLILLHDQEARTGNYAGSFLLTGLVIRMAHALQLNNEVSADIMCKEEGGSPNEASVRESRRRLMWACYMIDVWAGSGVDHLTILNEKDLKIQLPCNERQFLLQIPVVTERLQEGDIIDFIPAEDVPEKPKENLGMAAYYVRIVSIWRRVLR
;
A
#
# COMPACT_ATOMS: atom_id res chain seq x y z
N MET A 1 -2.33 -21.87 -1.60
CA MET A 1 -2.67 -20.43 -1.49
C MET A 1 -2.36 -19.88 -0.10
N HIS A 2 -2.93 -20.40 1.00
CA HIS A 2 -2.68 -19.88 2.37
C HIS A 2 -1.20 -19.74 2.71
N ALA A 3 -0.36 -20.75 2.46
CA ALA A 3 1.08 -20.65 2.74
C ALA A 3 1.80 -19.52 1.96
N LEU A 4 1.36 -19.23 0.74
CA LEU A 4 1.91 -18.11 -0.04
C LEU A 4 1.46 -16.75 0.52
N LEU A 5 0.21 -16.65 0.97
CA LEU A 5 -0.31 -15.46 1.64
C LEU A 5 0.37 -15.23 2.99
N ASP A 6 0.62 -16.30 3.75
CA ASP A 6 1.39 -16.20 5.01
C ASP A 6 2.81 -15.69 4.73
N ALA A 7 3.47 -16.22 3.70
CA ALA A 7 4.79 -15.73 3.29
C ALA A 7 4.74 -14.25 2.85
N TYR A 8 3.69 -13.82 2.14
CA TYR A 8 3.48 -12.41 1.80
C TYR A 8 3.31 -11.55 3.06
N PHE A 9 2.41 -11.92 3.97
CA PHE A 9 2.15 -11.15 5.19
C PHE A 9 3.33 -11.11 6.16
N ASN A 10 4.20 -12.10 6.12
CA ASN A 10 5.36 -12.15 7.00
C ASN A 10 6.57 -11.42 6.41
N ASN A 11 6.72 -11.35 5.08
CA ASN A 11 7.94 -10.87 4.43
C ASN A 11 7.75 -9.61 3.56
N VAL A 12 6.59 -9.42 2.92
CA VAL A 12 6.33 -8.28 2.03
C VAL A 12 5.53 -7.20 2.76
N HIS A 13 4.39 -7.58 3.32
CA HIS A 13 3.49 -6.67 4.00
C HIS A 13 4.15 -5.86 5.14
N PRO A 14 5.09 -6.40 5.96
CA PRO A 14 5.74 -5.61 7.01
C PRO A 14 6.65 -4.51 6.47
N ILE A 15 7.01 -4.54 5.17
CA ILE A 15 7.73 -3.44 4.53
C ILE A 15 6.82 -2.21 4.55
N ARG A 16 7.33 -1.10 5.05
CA ARG A 16 6.56 0.12 5.39
C ARG A 16 5.67 0.66 4.28
N VAL A 17 6.06 0.44 3.02
CA VAL A 17 5.29 0.84 1.82
C VAL A 17 4.05 -0.02 1.62
N PHE A 18 4.11 -1.31 1.98
CA PHE A 18 3.06 -2.29 1.66
C PHE A 18 2.14 -2.61 2.83
N ALA A 19 2.36 -2.01 4.01
CA ALA A 19 1.56 -2.23 5.22
C ALA A 19 0.19 -1.50 5.19
N PHE A 20 -0.47 -1.47 4.04
CA PHE A 20 -1.76 -0.81 3.85
C PHE A 20 -2.97 -1.75 4.02
N GLU A 21 -2.74 -3.07 4.02
CA GLU A 21 -3.82 -4.05 4.21
C GLU A 21 -4.01 -4.37 5.69
N HIS A 22 -5.26 -4.33 6.16
CA HIS A 22 -5.58 -4.79 7.51
C HIS A 22 -5.65 -6.33 7.53
N LYS A 23 -4.52 -6.98 7.84
CA LYS A 23 -4.36 -8.44 7.79
C LYS A 23 -5.53 -9.20 8.43
N PRO A 24 -6.01 -8.88 9.66
CA PRO A 24 -7.09 -9.64 10.27
C PRO A 24 -8.40 -9.60 9.48
N SER A 25 -8.77 -8.43 8.94
CA SER A 25 -9.98 -8.30 8.10
C SER A 25 -9.83 -9.04 6.79
N PHE A 26 -8.66 -8.95 6.15
CA PHE A 26 -8.38 -9.63 4.88
C PHE A 26 -8.45 -11.15 5.03
N VAL A 27 -7.81 -11.71 6.07
CA VAL A 27 -7.83 -13.16 6.33
C VAL A 27 -9.26 -13.64 6.61
N ARG A 28 -10.02 -12.88 7.40
CA ARG A 28 -11.42 -13.20 7.64
C ARG A 28 -12.25 -13.23 6.35
N MET A 29 -12.13 -12.20 5.48
CA MET A 29 -12.84 -12.18 4.19
C MET A 29 -12.44 -13.35 3.29
N LEU A 30 -11.17 -13.75 3.33
CA LEU A 30 -10.68 -14.90 2.59
C LEU A 30 -11.30 -16.20 3.09
N ASP A 31 -11.30 -16.42 4.41
CA ASP A 31 -11.84 -17.64 5.04
C ASP A 31 -13.36 -17.75 4.87
N GLU A 32 -14.06 -16.62 4.84
CA GLU A 32 -15.52 -16.55 4.59
C GLU A 32 -15.86 -16.59 3.09
N GLY A 33 -14.87 -16.65 2.19
CA GLY A 33 -15.09 -16.72 0.75
C GLY A 33 -15.71 -15.44 0.16
N GLN A 34 -15.49 -14.28 0.78
CA GLN A 34 -16.05 -13.00 0.34
C GLN A 34 -15.25 -12.32 -0.78
N LEU A 35 -14.00 -12.72 -1.02
CA LEU A 35 -13.13 -12.18 -2.05
C LEU A 35 -13.49 -12.74 -3.43
N THR A 36 -14.63 -12.36 -3.99
CA THR A 36 -15.19 -12.94 -5.21
C THR A 36 -15.04 -12.06 -6.45
N ASP A 37 -14.88 -10.76 -6.26
CA ASP A 37 -14.75 -9.83 -7.37
C ASP A 37 -13.44 -10.04 -8.15
N PRO A 38 -13.41 -9.77 -9.48
CA PRO A 38 -12.19 -9.86 -10.27
C PRO A 38 -11.01 -9.07 -9.70
N SER A 39 -11.27 -7.91 -9.08
CA SER A 39 -10.23 -7.09 -8.45
C SER A 39 -9.64 -7.76 -7.21
N ASP A 40 -10.48 -8.41 -6.39
CA ASP A 40 -10.04 -9.16 -5.21
C ASP A 40 -9.23 -10.39 -5.62
N GLN A 41 -9.66 -11.07 -6.68
CA GLN A 41 -8.91 -12.19 -7.24
C GLN A 41 -7.55 -11.75 -7.78
N ALA A 42 -7.48 -10.60 -8.47
CA ALA A 42 -6.21 -10.03 -8.92
C ALA A 42 -5.29 -9.69 -7.73
N LEU A 43 -5.86 -9.15 -6.64
CA LEU A 43 -5.12 -8.86 -5.41
C LEU A 43 -4.57 -10.15 -4.78
N LEU A 44 -5.37 -11.20 -4.67
CA LEU A 44 -4.94 -12.50 -4.19
C LEU A 44 -3.79 -13.07 -5.03
N HIS A 45 -3.90 -12.98 -6.36
CA HIS A 45 -2.86 -13.47 -7.27
C HIS A 45 -1.55 -12.72 -7.08
N ILE A 46 -1.55 -11.39 -7.04
CA ILE A 46 -0.29 -10.64 -6.89
C ILE A 46 0.32 -10.82 -5.49
N MET A 47 -0.49 -10.94 -4.44
CA MET A 47 0.01 -11.26 -3.10
C MET A 47 0.64 -12.66 -3.07
N CYS A 48 0.02 -13.66 -3.69
CA CYS A 48 0.60 -14.99 -3.85
C CYS A 48 1.91 -14.97 -4.66
N ALA A 49 1.98 -14.17 -5.73
CA ALA A 49 3.19 -14.01 -6.53
C ALA A 49 4.37 -13.50 -5.71
N LEU A 50 4.15 -12.44 -4.94
CA LEU A 50 5.18 -11.84 -4.08
C LEU A 50 5.56 -12.76 -2.92
N GLY A 51 4.60 -13.47 -2.34
CA GLY A 51 4.85 -14.45 -1.28
C GLY A 51 5.58 -15.70 -1.75
N ALA A 52 5.37 -16.10 -3.01
CA ALA A 52 5.96 -17.32 -3.55
C ALA A 52 7.49 -17.35 -3.53
N LYS A 53 8.14 -16.21 -3.74
CA LYS A 53 9.61 -16.09 -3.68
C LYS A 53 10.14 -16.36 -2.27
N PHE A 54 9.48 -15.81 -1.26
CA PHE A 54 9.86 -16.03 0.14
C PHE A 54 9.56 -17.46 0.58
N TYR A 55 8.42 -18.00 0.16
CA TYR A 55 8.09 -19.42 0.41
C TYR A 55 9.12 -20.36 -0.21
N ALA A 56 9.55 -20.09 -1.46
CA ALA A 56 10.59 -20.88 -2.12
C ALA A 56 11.95 -20.78 -1.41
N LEU A 57 12.30 -19.59 -0.88
CA LEU A 57 13.50 -19.40 -0.07
C LEU A 57 13.45 -20.22 1.21
N GLU A 58 12.38 -20.09 2.00
CA GLU A 58 12.18 -20.83 3.25
C GLU A 58 12.20 -22.35 3.02
N TRP A 59 11.58 -22.81 1.92
CA TRP A 59 11.63 -24.22 1.50
C TRP A 59 13.04 -24.66 1.18
N SER A 60 13.79 -23.84 0.43
CA SER A 60 15.17 -24.15 0.03
C SER A 60 16.12 -24.26 1.23
N GLU A 61 15.90 -23.44 2.25
CA GLU A 61 16.70 -23.47 3.48
C GLU A 61 16.33 -24.63 4.41
N SER A 62 15.04 -25.00 4.45
CA SER A 62 14.51 -25.96 5.44
C SER A 62 14.50 -27.41 4.96
N PHE A 63 14.38 -27.65 3.65
CA PHE A 63 14.12 -29.00 3.11
C PHE A 63 15.13 -29.44 2.05
N ALA A 64 15.19 -28.74 0.91
CA ALA A 64 16.05 -29.10 -0.21
C ALA A 64 16.48 -27.88 -1.00
N PRO A 65 17.78 -27.71 -1.32
CA PRO A 65 18.28 -26.59 -2.06
C PRO A 65 17.58 -26.46 -3.43
N LEU A 66 16.99 -25.29 -3.68
CA LEU A 66 16.42 -24.91 -4.97
C LEU A 66 17.44 -24.09 -5.76
N SER A 67 17.37 -24.18 -7.09
CA SER A 67 18.19 -23.31 -7.94
C SER A 67 17.78 -21.84 -7.80
N LYS A 68 18.73 -20.92 -7.98
CA LYS A 68 18.44 -19.49 -7.93
C LYS A 68 17.37 -19.08 -8.95
N ASP A 69 17.41 -19.65 -10.15
CA ASP A 69 16.45 -19.37 -11.21
C ASP A 69 15.04 -19.80 -10.83
N LEU A 70 14.90 -20.95 -10.15
CA LEU A 70 13.60 -21.42 -9.67
C LEU A 70 13.03 -20.49 -8.59
N ILE A 71 13.86 -20.04 -7.65
CA ILE A 71 13.45 -19.07 -6.62
C ILE A 71 13.08 -17.72 -7.25
N GLN A 72 13.86 -17.24 -8.22
CA GLN A 72 13.58 -15.97 -8.90
C GLN A 72 12.30 -16.02 -9.74
N SER A 73 12.02 -17.15 -10.39
CA SER A 73 10.82 -17.34 -11.20
C SER A 73 9.59 -17.76 -10.38
N ALA A 74 9.76 -18.04 -9.09
CA ALA A 74 8.64 -18.41 -8.23
C ALA A 74 7.57 -17.30 -8.21
N GLY A 75 6.33 -17.71 -8.48
CA GLY A 75 5.18 -16.78 -8.49
C GLY A 75 4.94 -16.04 -9.80
N MET A 76 5.80 -16.13 -10.82
CA MET A 76 5.62 -15.38 -12.07
C MET A 76 4.28 -15.66 -12.77
N GLN A 77 3.79 -16.88 -12.74
CA GLN A 77 2.47 -17.22 -13.31
C GLN A 77 1.33 -16.49 -12.57
N TRP A 78 1.44 -16.35 -11.24
CA TRP A 78 0.47 -15.62 -10.45
C TRP A 78 0.52 -14.11 -10.75
N ALA A 79 1.72 -13.56 -10.90
CA ALA A 79 1.91 -12.17 -11.26
C ALA A 79 1.30 -11.86 -12.64
N LYS A 80 1.57 -12.73 -13.64
CA LYS A 80 1.00 -12.59 -14.98
C LYS A 80 -0.52 -12.63 -14.96
N THR A 81 -1.11 -13.56 -14.23
CA THR A 81 -2.57 -13.64 -14.09
C THR A 81 -3.14 -12.37 -13.45
N ALA A 82 -2.50 -11.85 -12.40
CA ALA A 82 -2.92 -10.59 -11.76
C ALA A 82 -2.85 -9.40 -12.73
N GLU A 83 -1.79 -9.32 -13.51
CA GLU A 83 -1.60 -8.30 -14.54
C GLU A 83 -2.69 -8.37 -15.62
N GLU A 84 -2.94 -9.55 -16.17
CA GLU A 84 -4.00 -9.79 -17.17
C GLU A 84 -5.38 -9.39 -16.63
N MET A 85 -5.70 -9.77 -15.39
CA MET A 85 -6.96 -9.41 -14.74
C MET A 85 -7.07 -7.88 -14.50
N PHE A 86 -5.99 -7.24 -14.10
CA PHE A 86 -5.95 -5.79 -13.91
C PHE A 86 -6.20 -5.05 -15.23
N PHE A 87 -5.47 -5.40 -16.29
CA PHE A 87 -5.57 -4.70 -17.58
C PHE A 87 -6.83 -5.03 -18.37
N ALA A 88 -7.50 -6.15 -18.10
CA ALA A 88 -8.80 -6.47 -18.71
C ALA A 88 -9.87 -5.40 -18.40
N ASP A 89 -9.76 -4.72 -17.26
CA ASP A 89 -10.68 -3.65 -16.86
C ASP A 89 -9.91 -2.50 -16.16
N TYR A 90 -8.86 -1.99 -16.80
CA TYR A 90 -7.99 -0.95 -16.22
C TYR A 90 -8.68 0.40 -15.99
N SER A 91 -9.82 0.63 -16.66
CA SER A 91 -10.57 1.90 -16.59
C SER A 91 -11.44 2.04 -15.34
N THR A 92 -11.77 0.94 -14.69
CA THR A 92 -12.48 0.96 -13.39
C THR A 92 -11.52 1.37 -12.28
N ILE A 93 -11.93 2.34 -11.48
CA ILE A 93 -11.12 2.90 -10.40
C ILE A 93 -11.67 2.42 -9.06
N SER A 94 -10.84 1.70 -8.29
CA SER A 94 -11.18 1.24 -6.94
C SER A 94 -9.95 1.15 -6.04
N ILE A 95 -10.19 1.08 -4.72
CA ILE A 95 -9.13 0.89 -3.72
C ILE A 95 -8.41 -0.44 -3.93
N THR A 96 -9.16 -1.51 -4.19
CA THR A 96 -8.58 -2.85 -4.44
C THR A 96 -7.68 -2.82 -5.68
N LYS A 97 -8.12 -2.18 -6.77
CA LYS A 97 -7.29 -2.03 -7.97
C LYS A 97 -6.02 -1.20 -7.73
N LEU A 98 -6.09 -0.16 -6.91
CA LEU A 98 -4.90 0.59 -6.53
C LEU A 98 -3.91 -0.28 -5.74
N LYS A 99 -4.39 -1.12 -4.82
CA LYS A 99 -3.56 -2.10 -4.11
C LYS A 99 -2.87 -3.06 -5.08
N VAL A 100 -3.62 -3.62 -6.04
CA VAL A 100 -3.09 -4.50 -7.09
C VAL A 100 -1.99 -3.78 -7.88
N LEU A 101 -2.24 -2.55 -8.30
CA LEU A 101 -1.31 -1.77 -9.11
C LEU A 101 0.00 -1.46 -8.38
N ILE A 102 -0.07 -1.12 -7.08
CA ILE A 102 1.11 -0.90 -6.24
C ILE A 102 1.95 -2.19 -6.13
N LEU A 103 1.31 -3.34 -5.96
CA LEU A 103 2.01 -4.62 -5.85
C LEU A 103 2.56 -5.10 -7.20
N LEU A 104 1.87 -4.84 -8.31
CA LEU A 104 2.39 -5.06 -9.67
C LEU A 104 3.63 -4.19 -9.94
N HIS A 105 3.59 -2.90 -9.56
CA HIS A 105 4.74 -2.01 -9.64
C HIS A 105 5.97 -2.59 -8.90
N ASP A 106 5.78 -3.10 -7.67
CA ASP A 106 6.84 -3.73 -6.90
C ASP A 106 7.35 -5.02 -7.58
N GLN A 107 6.45 -5.84 -8.13
CA GLN A 107 6.80 -7.05 -8.86
C GLN A 107 7.67 -6.74 -10.09
N GLU A 108 7.32 -5.71 -10.88
CA GLU A 108 8.08 -5.26 -12.03
C GLU A 108 9.48 -4.78 -11.62
N ALA A 109 9.58 -3.98 -10.55
CA ALA A 109 10.85 -3.54 -10.02
C ALA A 109 11.74 -4.72 -9.56
N ARG A 110 11.16 -5.70 -8.88
CA ARG A 110 11.88 -6.91 -8.40
C ARG A 110 12.34 -7.84 -9.53
N THR A 111 11.66 -7.81 -10.66
CA THR A 111 12.07 -8.59 -11.85
C THR A 111 13.03 -7.86 -12.77
N GLY A 112 13.36 -6.60 -12.44
CA GLY A 112 14.28 -5.77 -13.20
C GLY A 112 13.64 -5.01 -14.36
N ASN A 113 12.32 -5.07 -14.52
CA ASN A 113 11.60 -4.27 -15.51
C ASN A 113 11.34 -2.85 -14.97
N TYR A 114 12.41 -2.08 -14.81
CA TYR A 114 12.34 -0.71 -14.28
C TYR A 114 11.52 0.22 -15.16
N ALA A 115 11.50 0.01 -16.47
CA ALA A 115 10.67 0.81 -17.38
C ALA A 115 9.18 0.56 -17.13
N GLY A 116 8.76 -0.70 -17.00
CA GLY A 116 7.39 -1.06 -16.62
C GLY A 116 7.00 -0.49 -15.26
N SER A 117 7.85 -0.66 -14.26
CA SER A 117 7.65 -0.10 -12.91
C SER A 117 7.48 1.42 -12.96
N PHE A 118 8.32 2.15 -13.72
CA PHE A 118 8.19 3.60 -13.87
C PHE A 118 6.87 4.04 -14.51
N LEU A 119 6.42 3.34 -15.57
CA LEU A 119 5.13 3.62 -16.20
C LEU A 119 3.96 3.33 -15.24
N LEU A 120 4.03 2.23 -14.48
CA LEU A 120 3.02 1.90 -13.48
C LEU A 120 2.95 2.95 -12.35
N THR A 121 4.06 3.60 -12.00
CA THR A 121 4.05 4.74 -11.07
C THR A 121 3.08 5.83 -11.52
N GLY A 122 3.09 6.19 -12.80
CA GLY A 122 2.15 7.17 -13.35
C GLY A 122 0.70 6.76 -13.15
N LEU A 123 0.36 5.50 -13.40
CA LEU A 123 -1.00 4.97 -13.19
C LEU A 123 -1.38 4.95 -11.71
N VAL A 124 -0.47 4.52 -10.82
CA VAL A 124 -0.66 4.53 -9.34
C VAL A 124 -1.07 5.93 -8.88
N ILE A 125 -0.32 6.96 -9.28
CA ILE A 125 -0.58 8.32 -8.84
C ILE A 125 -1.88 8.87 -9.42
N ARG A 126 -2.18 8.59 -10.69
CA ARG A 126 -3.46 9.01 -11.30
C ARG A 126 -4.67 8.36 -10.65
N MET A 127 -4.57 7.06 -10.32
CA MET A 127 -5.63 6.35 -9.61
C MET A 127 -5.81 6.88 -8.18
N ALA A 128 -4.72 7.14 -7.45
CA ALA A 128 -4.77 7.73 -6.11
C ALA A 128 -5.44 9.11 -6.12
N HIS A 129 -5.15 9.95 -7.13
CA HIS A 129 -5.82 11.25 -7.30
C HIS A 129 -7.32 11.10 -7.63
N ALA A 130 -7.68 10.17 -8.51
CA ALA A 130 -9.07 9.93 -8.86
C ALA A 130 -9.89 9.44 -7.64
N LEU A 131 -9.25 8.66 -6.76
CA LEU A 131 -9.80 8.23 -5.47
C LEU A 131 -9.73 9.32 -4.38
N GLN A 132 -9.15 10.49 -4.68
CA GLN A 132 -8.97 11.60 -3.75
C GLN A 132 -8.31 11.22 -2.42
N LEU A 133 -7.38 10.27 -2.45
CA LEU A 133 -6.71 9.77 -1.24
C LEU A 133 -5.79 10.81 -0.57
N ASN A 134 -5.45 11.87 -1.30
CA ASN A 134 -4.66 12.97 -0.79
C ASN A 134 -5.41 13.91 0.18
N ASN A 135 -6.71 13.67 0.39
CA ASN A 135 -7.55 14.48 1.27
C ASN A 135 -8.29 13.61 2.29
N GLU A 136 -8.06 13.85 3.58
CA GLU A 136 -8.67 13.09 4.68
C GLU A 136 -10.20 13.22 4.74
N VAL A 137 -10.74 14.37 4.32
CA VAL A 137 -12.17 14.68 4.42
C VAL A 137 -12.95 14.22 3.20
N SER A 138 -12.27 13.94 2.09
CA SER A 138 -12.99 13.60 0.87
C SER A 138 -13.97 12.48 1.14
N ALA A 139 -15.25 12.83 1.07
CA ALA A 139 -16.30 11.84 0.95
C ALA A 139 -16.01 11.07 -0.32
N ASP A 140 -15.55 9.86 -0.16
CA ASP A 140 -15.16 8.98 -1.23
C ASP A 140 -16.40 8.62 -2.05
N ILE A 141 -16.67 9.45 -3.04
CA ILE A 141 -17.81 9.28 -3.93
C ILE A 141 -17.63 8.01 -4.80
N MET A 142 -16.37 7.66 -5.07
CA MET A 142 -16.02 6.51 -5.93
C MET A 142 -15.87 5.20 -5.15
N CYS A 143 -15.59 5.24 -3.84
CA CYS A 143 -15.41 4.05 -3.02
C CYS A 143 -16.66 3.63 -2.23
N LYS A 144 -17.81 4.26 -2.44
CA LYS A 144 -19.08 3.87 -1.80
C LYS A 144 -19.51 2.43 -2.10
N GLU A 145 -18.92 1.84 -3.14
CA GLU A 145 -19.27 0.50 -3.62
C GLU A 145 -18.46 -0.62 -2.96
N GLU A 146 -17.39 -0.31 -2.22
CA GLU A 146 -16.48 -1.34 -1.66
C GLU A 146 -16.89 -1.89 -0.29
N GLY A 147 -18.15 -1.71 0.12
CA GLY A 147 -18.74 -2.45 1.25
C GLY A 147 -18.20 -2.14 2.66
N GLY A 148 -17.18 -1.30 2.77
CA GLY A 148 -16.64 -0.83 4.04
C GLY A 148 -17.33 0.45 4.49
N SER A 149 -17.69 0.55 5.77
CA SER A 149 -18.12 1.83 6.31
C SER A 149 -16.97 2.84 6.21
N PRO A 150 -17.13 4.00 5.55
CA PRO A 150 -16.07 5.01 5.46
C PRO A 150 -15.62 5.55 6.83
N ASN A 151 -16.34 5.19 7.88
CA ASN A 151 -16.06 5.55 9.27
C ASN A 151 -15.28 4.48 10.05
N GLU A 152 -15.02 3.31 9.47
CA GLU A 152 -14.22 2.30 10.15
C GLU A 152 -12.75 2.75 10.22
N ALA A 153 -12.18 2.69 11.41
CA ALA A 153 -10.82 3.15 11.68
C ALA A 153 -9.78 2.45 10.78
N SER A 154 -9.93 1.14 10.56
CA SER A 154 -9.03 0.37 9.70
C SER A 154 -9.12 0.75 8.22
N VAL A 155 -10.32 1.03 7.71
CA VAL A 155 -10.53 1.47 6.32
C VAL A 155 -9.88 2.82 6.09
N ARG A 156 -10.11 3.77 7.02
CA ARG A 156 -9.51 5.10 6.98
C ARG A 156 -7.99 5.03 7.05
N GLU A 157 -7.47 4.23 7.96
CA GLU A 157 -6.02 4.04 8.09
C GLU A 157 -5.42 3.34 6.86
N SER A 158 -6.07 2.34 6.28
CA SER A 158 -5.64 1.71 5.03
C SER A 158 -5.51 2.72 3.88
N ARG A 159 -6.46 3.66 3.77
CA ARG A 159 -6.41 4.74 2.76
C ARG A 159 -5.24 5.69 2.99
N ARG A 160 -4.99 6.09 4.24
CA ARG A 160 -3.81 6.90 4.58
C ARG A 160 -2.52 6.19 4.16
N ARG A 161 -2.38 4.92 4.53
CA ARG A 161 -1.21 4.09 4.19
C ARG A 161 -1.05 3.94 2.69
N LEU A 162 -2.13 3.74 1.94
CA LEU A 162 -2.11 3.69 0.47
C LEU A 162 -1.61 5.00 -0.13
N MET A 163 -2.12 6.16 0.31
CA MET A 163 -1.65 7.43 -0.22
C MET A 163 -0.17 7.68 0.09
N TRP A 164 0.27 7.34 1.31
CA TRP A 164 1.69 7.47 1.65
C TRP A 164 2.57 6.46 0.91
N ALA A 165 2.05 5.28 0.58
CA ALA A 165 2.73 4.34 -0.34
C ALA A 165 2.91 4.97 -1.73
N CYS A 166 1.85 5.55 -2.28
CA CYS A 166 1.92 6.28 -3.56
C CYS A 166 2.96 7.41 -3.53
N TYR A 167 2.99 8.21 -2.46
CA TYR A 167 3.97 9.27 -2.28
C TYR A 167 5.41 8.73 -2.28
N MET A 168 5.68 7.67 -1.53
CA MET A 168 7.02 7.09 -1.46
C MET A 168 7.47 6.52 -2.81
N ILE A 169 6.58 5.83 -3.52
CA ILE A 169 6.85 5.30 -4.87
C ILE A 169 7.18 6.44 -5.84
N ASP A 170 6.42 7.53 -5.82
CA ASP A 170 6.64 8.70 -6.67
C ASP A 170 7.99 9.37 -6.40
N VAL A 171 8.34 9.55 -5.12
CA VAL A 171 9.63 10.12 -4.73
C VAL A 171 10.81 9.25 -5.18
N TRP A 172 10.69 7.94 -5.05
CA TRP A 172 11.74 7.02 -5.50
C TRP A 172 11.85 6.96 -7.02
N ALA A 173 10.72 6.93 -7.73
CA ALA A 173 10.73 6.96 -9.19
C ALA A 173 11.37 8.24 -9.73
N GLY A 174 11.15 9.37 -9.04
CA GLY A 174 11.79 10.65 -9.40
C GLY A 174 13.28 10.72 -9.08
N SER A 175 13.80 9.89 -8.15
CA SER A 175 15.23 9.82 -7.79
C SER A 175 15.88 11.20 -7.53
N GLY A 176 15.14 12.13 -6.92
CA GLY A 176 15.60 13.50 -6.65
C GLY A 176 15.44 14.48 -7.80
N VAL A 177 14.89 14.06 -8.93
CA VAL A 177 14.60 14.92 -10.07
C VAL A 177 13.14 15.39 -10.00
N ASP A 178 12.93 16.64 -9.60
CA ASP A 178 11.60 17.18 -9.31
C ASP A 178 10.58 17.06 -10.45
N HIS A 179 11.00 17.28 -11.69
CA HIS A 179 10.10 17.21 -12.84
C HIS A 179 9.66 15.78 -13.19
N LEU A 180 10.26 14.77 -12.58
CA LEU A 180 9.82 13.37 -12.69
C LEU A 180 8.84 12.96 -11.59
N THR A 181 8.73 13.73 -10.50
CA THR A 181 7.72 13.50 -9.45
C THR A 181 6.40 14.17 -9.82
N ILE A 182 5.30 13.49 -9.54
CA ILE A 182 3.94 13.96 -9.86
C ILE A 182 3.28 14.58 -8.62
N LEU A 183 3.54 14.02 -7.43
CA LEU A 183 2.93 14.46 -6.18
C LEU A 183 3.67 15.65 -5.57
N ASN A 184 2.88 16.66 -5.15
CA ASN A 184 3.39 17.77 -4.36
C ASN A 184 2.99 17.56 -2.89
N GLU A 185 3.95 17.65 -1.96
CA GLU A 185 3.70 17.52 -0.51
C GLU A 185 2.63 18.50 0.01
N LYS A 186 2.50 19.69 -0.59
CA LYS A 186 1.50 20.70 -0.22
C LYS A 186 0.06 20.24 -0.48
N ASP A 187 -0.13 19.30 -1.41
CA ASP A 187 -1.43 18.78 -1.80
C ASP A 187 -1.85 17.56 -0.97
N LEU A 188 -0.95 17.07 -0.12
CA LEU A 188 -1.22 15.94 0.78
C LEU A 188 -1.81 16.44 2.11
N LYS A 189 -3.15 16.49 2.16
CA LYS A 189 -3.93 16.93 3.32
C LYS A 189 -4.44 15.73 4.11
N ILE A 190 -3.53 14.86 4.50
CA ILE A 190 -3.81 13.64 5.25
C ILE A 190 -2.88 13.49 6.44
N GLN A 191 -3.34 12.77 7.44
CA GLN A 191 -2.54 12.40 8.60
C GLN A 191 -1.48 11.36 8.22
N LEU A 192 -0.39 11.32 8.99
CA LEU A 192 0.58 10.23 8.92
C LEU A 192 -0.01 8.94 9.47
N PRO A 193 0.51 7.76 9.04
CA PRO A 193 0.05 6.47 9.53
C PRO A 193 0.18 6.34 11.06
N CYS A 194 -0.85 5.78 11.69
CA CYS A 194 -0.78 5.43 13.10
C CYS A 194 0.13 4.20 13.35
N ASN A 195 0.41 3.91 14.61
CA ASN A 195 1.19 2.75 14.97
C ASN A 195 0.43 1.43 14.67
N GLU A 196 1.20 0.34 14.49
CA GLU A 196 0.66 -0.96 14.08
C GLU A 196 -0.37 -1.53 15.07
N ARG A 197 -0.19 -1.27 16.38
CA ARG A 197 -1.14 -1.76 17.40
C ARG A 197 -2.51 -1.13 17.22
N GLN A 198 -2.56 0.19 17.00
CA GLN A 198 -3.82 0.92 16.80
C GLN A 198 -4.50 0.48 15.51
N PHE A 199 -3.72 0.30 14.44
CA PHE A 199 -4.23 -0.22 13.17
C PHE A 199 -4.82 -1.62 13.33
N LEU A 200 -4.08 -2.57 13.92
CA LEU A 200 -4.53 -3.95 14.12
C LEU A 200 -5.77 -4.06 15.02
N LEU A 201 -5.85 -3.21 16.05
CA LEU A 201 -6.98 -3.19 16.97
C LEU A 201 -8.13 -2.29 16.50
N GLN A 202 -8.01 -1.67 15.32
CA GLN A 202 -9.02 -0.76 14.73
C GLN A 202 -9.36 0.42 15.66
N ILE A 203 -8.37 0.92 16.41
CA ILE A 203 -8.56 2.04 17.32
C ILE A 203 -8.47 3.34 16.52
N PRO A 204 -9.53 4.18 16.48
CA PRO A 204 -9.46 5.47 15.83
C PRO A 204 -8.54 6.41 16.61
N VAL A 205 -7.59 7.01 15.92
CA VAL A 205 -6.64 7.95 16.53
C VAL A 205 -6.35 9.12 15.60
N VAL A 206 -5.97 10.23 16.22
CA VAL A 206 -5.43 11.41 15.53
C VAL A 206 -3.91 11.35 15.58
N THR A 207 -3.28 11.58 14.42
CA THR A 207 -1.83 11.69 14.27
C THR A 207 -1.47 13.03 13.65
N GLU A 208 -0.18 13.35 13.63
CA GLU A 208 0.33 14.53 12.95
C GLU A 208 0.28 14.38 11.42
N ARG A 209 0.34 15.50 10.71
CA ARG A 209 0.63 15.54 9.27
C ARG A 209 2.14 15.34 9.00
N LEU A 210 2.54 15.52 7.74
CA LEU A 210 3.94 15.35 7.32
C LEU A 210 4.90 16.24 8.13
N GLN A 211 4.51 17.49 8.40
CA GLN A 211 5.28 18.40 9.25
C GLN A 211 5.02 18.09 10.73
N GLU A 212 6.07 18.15 11.53
CA GLU A 212 5.97 17.90 12.97
C GLU A 212 5.13 18.98 13.66
N GLY A 213 4.21 18.54 14.51
CA GLY A 213 3.27 19.40 15.25
C GLY A 213 2.07 19.88 14.42
N ASP A 214 2.02 19.58 13.13
CA ASP A 214 0.91 20.00 12.27
C ASP A 214 -0.24 18.98 12.34
N ILE A 215 -1.43 19.46 12.72
CA ILE A 215 -2.66 18.68 12.81
C ILE A 215 -3.63 19.19 11.74
N ILE A 216 -4.55 18.34 11.30
CA ILE A 216 -5.57 18.72 10.31
C ILE A 216 -6.61 19.65 10.94
N ASP A 217 -6.85 20.81 10.34
CA ASP A 217 -7.65 21.90 10.87
C ASP A 217 -9.12 21.58 11.19
N PHE A 218 -9.69 20.54 10.56
CA PHE A 218 -11.10 20.18 10.75
C PHE A 218 -11.35 19.19 11.90
N ILE A 219 -10.30 18.72 12.58
CA ILE A 219 -10.48 17.89 13.78
C ILE A 219 -10.82 18.83 14.94
N PRO A 220 -11.97 18.59 15.64
CA PRO A 220 -12.30 19.37 16.82
C PRO A 220 -11.16 19.35 17.85
N ALA A 221 -10.90 20.47 18.49
CA ALA A 221 -9.79 20.59 19.44
C ALA A 221 -9.90 19.59 20.60
N GLU A 222 -11.14 19.24 20.99
CA GLU A 222 -11.42 18.23 22.02
C GLU A 222 -11.05 16.79 21.61
N ASP A 223 -10.99 16.51 20.29
CA ASP A 223 -10.65 15.21 19.77
C ASP A 223 -9.14 15.05 19.51
N VAL A 224 -8.39 16.17 19.58
CA VAL A 224 -6.94 16.14 19.41
C VAL A 224 -6.29 15.71 20.73
N PRO A 225 -5.54 14.58 20.74
CA PRO A 225 -4.86 14.17 21.96
C PRO A 225 -3.78 15.18 22.36
N GLU A 226 -3.44 15.22 23.65
CA GLU A 226 -2.39 16.09 24.17
C GLU A 226 -1.03 15.87 23.45
N LYS A 227 -0.78 14.62 23.02
CA LYS A 227 0.46 14.23 22.35
C LYS A 227 0.19 13.38 21.11
N PRO A 228 -0.25 13.98 20.00
CA PRO A 228 -0.56 13.25 18.75
C PRO A 228 0.64 12.45 18.21
N LYS A 229 1.86 12.90 18.50
CA LYS A 229 3.11 12.25 18.11
C LYS A 229 3.27 10.84 18.68
N GLU A 230 2.72 10.54 19.85
CA GLU A 230 2.76 9.21 20.48
C GLU A 230 1.93 8.17 19.70
N ASN A 231 1.01 8.62 18.86
CA ASN A 231 0.21 7.77 17.98
C ASN A 231 0.93 7.39 16.67
N LEU A 232 2.07 8.03 16.35
CA LEU A 232 2.80 7.74 15.13
C LEU A 232 3.42 6.34 15.16
N GLY A 233 3.33 5.64 14.03
CA GLY A 233 4.00 4.37 13.81
C GLY A 233 5.33 4.50 13.07
N MET A 234 6.05 3.38 12.92
CA MET A 234 7.29 3.34 12.13
C MET A 234 7.07 3.76 10.68
N ALA A 235 5.90 3.46 10.11
CA ALA A 235 5.54 3.91 8.77
C ALA A 235 5.54 5.45 8.65
N ALA A 236 5.03 6.16 9.66
CA ALA A 236 5.03 7.62 9.70
C ALA A 236 6.45 8.21 9.68
N TYR A 237 7.33 7.67 10.51
CA TYR A 237 8.74 8.11 10.52
C TYR A 237 9.44 7.79 9.20
N TYR A 238 9.11 6.67 8.58
CA TYR A 238 9.66 6.32 7.27
C TYR A 238 9.21 7.30 6.18
N VAL A 239 7.95 7.71 6.17
CA VAL A 239 7.44 8.77 5.28
C VAL A 239 8.22 10.07 5.48
N ARG A 240 8.47 10.48 6.74
CA ARG A 240 9.27 11.68 7.05
C ARG A 240 10.71 11.55 6.54
N ILE A 241 11.33 10.39 6.69
CA ILE A 241 12.68 10.13 6.15
C ILE A 241 12.68 10.28 4.62
N VAL A 242 11.69 9.74 3.92
CA VAL A 242 11.57 9.88 2.46
C VAL A 242 11.39 11.34 2.05
N SER A 243 10.60 12.13 2.80
CA SER A 243 10.47 13.57 2.56
C SER A 243 11.79 14.33 2.77
N ILE A 244 12.55 13.97 3.81
CA ILE A 244 13.88 14.56 4.05
C ILE A 244 14.82 14.18 2.90
N TRP A 245 14.85 12.91 2.52
CA TRP A 245 15.66 12.41 1.40
C TRP A 245 15.34 13.14 0.10
N ARG A 246 14.07 13.33 -0.24
CA ARG A 246 13.63 14.15 -1.39
C ARG A 246 14.22 15.56 -1.36
N ARG A 247 14.27 16.20 -0.19
CA ARG A 247 14.83 17.58 -0.05
C ARG A 247 16.34 17.62 -0.14
N VAL A 248 17.03 16.57 0.30
CA VAL A 248 18.50 16.48 0.21
C VAL A 248 18.97 16.26 -1.22
N LEU A 249 18.19 15.57 -2.05
CA LEU A 249 18.54 15.29 -3.45
C LEU A 249 18.22 16.45 -4.41
N ARG A 250 17.49 17.47 -3.96
CA ARG A 250 17.20 18.70 -4.71
C ARG A 250 18.40 19.66 -4.69
#